data_bdfbee2f04875aa1a61f960fce593a66
#
_entry.id   bdfbee2f04875aa1a61f960fce593a66
#
_cell.length_a   1.000
_cell.length_b   1.000
_cell.length_c   1.000
_cell.angle_alpha   90.00
_cell.angle_beta   90.00
_cell.angle_gamma   90.00
#
_symmetry.space_group_name_H-M   'P 1'
#
loop_
_entity.id
_entity.type
_entity.pdbx_description
1 polymer ?
#
loop_
_entity_poly.entity_id
_entity_poly.type
_entity_poly.pdbx_seq_one_letter_code
_entity_poly.pdbx_strand_id
1 'polypeptide(L)'
;MFYLAEFCLPKPAATMMALVCRHCAVGKKSMEQTTHILLVDGEQSEYLFIANLLSQIRATHYQLEWCDRLGLALPKILSHQYDVVLLDYYWGEANARDLLNAARVQVCETPIVVMTDEMETEVDREAIRAGAADYLIKGQIDHQLLERCLRYAIERKRTEQHLTRLAHYDPLTDIPNRILFGDRLEHAINLAERDGTSFTLMFIDLNGFKQVNDNFGHDAGDAIIRICAERLSSCLRRSDSVARMGGDEFTLLLQNIENHTDVAHIAEKVIRTLSQPADINGHLVVVGASIGIAMYPQAGRDADTLLKHADMAMYRAKQEEGSSYRFFTEVMNQDVRRRLRLESDLRIALKKQQFELHYMPRVDVASGKVVALEALLRWNKPGEGLLDASEFIATAEETGLINSLGYWVIRQACYDLKLLQPRWGERLMMAIKLSVRQFRDDNLVREVARIFADNDIQPGDVEFELTETAFAENIELVSLCMRPLSFFGIDFLLDSFGAGNSSFLHLQRLPISSVKIDASFIAELNRSLTDKRLVAAMITLAHNLGKWVVVEGVESREQRDWLQSMGCDLMQGSFFSGPRTLVQLQHWVEGIKSGQAILPG
;
A
#
# COMPACT_ATOMS: atom_id res chain seq x y z
N MET A 1 23.20 -45.48 35.31
CA MET A 1 22.76 -46.59 34.45
C MET A 1 22.16 -45.95 33.24
N PHE A 2 22.99 -45.76 32.18
CA PHE A 2 22.97 -46.44 30.86
C PHE A 2 21.62 -46.26 30.15
N TYR A 3 21.51 -45.57 28.97
CA TYR A 3 22.15 -45.85 27.68
C TYR A 3 22.12 -44.62 26.76
N LEU A 4 23.26 -44.35 26.15
CA LEU A 4 23.47 -43.53 24.95
C LEU A 4 22.93 -44.32 23.74
N ALA A 5 22.28 -43.59 22.82
CA ALA A 5 22.14 -44.06 21.43
C ALA A 5 22.47 -42.89 20.49
N GLU A 6 23.64 -43.02 19.88
CA GLU A 6 24.11 -42.27 18.72
C GLU A 6 23.15 -42.49 17.55
N PHE A 7 22.78 -41.41 16.87
CA PHE A 7 22.32 -41.49 15.49
C PHE A 7 23.13 -40.55 14.59
N CYS A 8 23.86 -41.16 13.70
CA CYS A 8 24.67 -40.59 12.63
C CYS A 8 23.87 -39.63 11.76
N LEU A 9 24.40 -38.42 11.56
CA LEU A 9 24.05 -37.55 10.44
C LEU A 9 25.00 -37.83 9.26
N PRO A 10 24.52 -37.93 8.01
CA PRO A 10 25.39 -37.91 6.85
C PRO A 10 25.70 -36.46 6.46
N LYS A 11 26.98 -36.12 6.34
CA LYS A 11 27.42 -34.99 5.51
C LYS A 11 27.14 -35.33 4.04
N PRO A 12 26.57 -34.39 3.25
CA PRO A 12 27.41 -33.71 2.31
C PRO A 12 27.00 -32.23 2.09
N ALA A 13 27.89 -31.41 1.72
CA ALA A 13 27.83 -30.44 0.61
C ALA A 13 28.77 -29.28 0.87
N ALA A 14 30.05 -29.52 0.68
CA ALA A 14 31.07 -28.49 0.53
C ALA A 14 31.15 -28.06 -0.94
N THR A 15 30.07 -27.59 -1.57
CA THR A 15 30.11 -27.14 -2.98
C THR A 15 29.18 -25.98 -3.31
N MET A 16 28.51 -25.35 -2.29
CA MET A 16 27.60 -24.23 -2.53
C MET A 16 27.99 -22.93 -1.84
N MET A 17 29.24 -22.85 -1.35
CA MET A 17 29.74 -21.68 -0.61
C MET A 17 30.74 -20.82 -1.39
N ALA A 18 30.86 -21.01 -2.70
CA ALA A 18 31.83 -20.29 -3.54
C ALA A 18 31.20 -19.21 -4.45
N LEU A 19 29.91 -18.95 -4.39
CA LEU A 19 29.23 -17.95 -5.27
C LEU A 19 28.62 -16.74 -4.57
N VAL A 20 28.65 -16.64 -3.24
CA VAL A 20 27.97 -15.54 -2.50
C VAL A 20 28.91 -14.49 -1.91
N CYS A 21 30.22 -14.65 -1.99
CA CYS A 21 31.18 -13.69 -1.41
C CYS A 21 31.96 -12.89 -2.45
N ARG A 22 31.30 -12.11 -3.31
CA ARG A 22 32.00 -11.12 -4.15
C ARG A 22 31.54 -9.65 -4.01
N HIS A 23 30.64 -9.31 -3.09
CA HIS A 23 30.13 -7.92 -3.01
C HIS A 23 30.04 -7.31 -1.61
N CYS A 24 30.85 -7.72 -0.66
CA CYS A 24 30.96 -6.98 0.62
C CYS A 24 32.36 -7.05 1.18
N ALA A 25 33.27 -6.20 0.67
CA ALA A 25 34.41 -5.72 1.43
C ALA A 25 34.99 -4.45 0.76
N VAL A 26 34.40 -3.31 1.08
CA VAL A 26 35.11 -2.03 0.95
C VAL A 26 36.03 -1.93 2.16
N GLY A 27 37.22 -2.45 2.01
CA GLY A 27 38.30 -2.42 2.99
C GLY A 27 39.63 -2.63 2.26
N LYS A 28 40.31 -1.52 1.91
CA LYS A 28 41.67 -1.40 1.43
C LYS A 28 42.54 -2.69 1.50
N LYS A 29 42.59 -3.39 0.38
CA LYS A 29 43.77 -4.11 -0.11
C LYS A 29 43.71 -4.01 -1.63
N SER A 30 44.66 -3.34 -2.25
CA SER A 30 44.88 -3.33 -3.69
C SER A 30 45.11 -4.79 -4.14
N MET A 31 44.04 -5.49 -4.54
CA MET A 31 44.19 -6.62 -5.44
C MET A 31 44.60 -6.02 -6.79
N GLU A 32 45.78 -6.36 -7.29
CA GLU A 32 46.21 -6.07 -8.65
C GLU A 32 45.13 -6.58 -9.60
N GLN A 33 44.33 -5.64 -10.11
CA GLN A 33 43.23 -5.94 -11.02
C GLN A 33 43.86 -6.22 -12.37
N THR A 34 43.91 -7.49 -12.79
CA THR A 34 44.42 -7.88 -14.11
C THR A 34 43.44 -7.44 -15.17
N THR A 35 43.87 -6.63 -16.13
CA THR A 35 43.09 -6.18 -17.29
C THR A 35 43.36 -7.09 -18.48
N HIS A 36 42.32 -7.72 -19.01
CA HIS A 36 42.37 -8.63 -20.13
C HIS A 36 42.19 -7.89 -21.46
N ILE A 37 43.16 -7.97 -22.34
CA ILE A 37 43.17 -7.29 -23.65
C ILE A 37 43.14 -8.35 -24.75
N LEU A 38 42.23 -8.20 -25.71
CA LEU A 38 42.25 -8.95 -26.97
C LEU A 38 42.91 -8.08 -28.06
N LEU A 39 43.99 -8.52 -28.60
CA LEU A 39 44.59 -7.93 -29.81
C LEU A 39 44.10 -8.72 -31.04
N VAL A 40 43.44 -8.03 -31.94
CA VAL A 40 43.01 -8.55 -33.25
C VAL A 40 43.87 -7.91 -34.33
N ASP A 41 44.92 -8.63 -34.74
CA ASP A 41 45.89 -8.16 -35.72
C ASP A 41 46.53 -9.38 -36.42
N GLY A 42 46.75 -9.28 -37.76
CA GLY A 42 47.34 -10.37 -38.56
C GLY A 42 48.82 -10.51 -38.40
N GLU A 43 49.54 -9.54 -37.81
CA GLU A 43 50.99 -9.49 -37.76
C GLU A 43 51.54 -9.83 -36.36
N GLN A 44 52.38 -10.82 -36.27
CA GLN A 44 53.05 -11.20 -35.02
C GLN A 44 53.99 -10.11 -34.51
N SER A 45 54.53 -9.27 -35.38
CA SER A 45 55.33 -8.10 -35.03
C SER A 45 54.59 -7.12 -34.15
N GLU A 46 53.31 -6.83 -34.47
CA GLU A 46 52.45 -5.94 -33.68
C GLU A 46 52.11 -6.54 -32.33
N TYR A 47 51.84 -7.85 -32.26
CA TYR A 47 51.65 -8.53 -30.98
C TYR A 47 52.86 -8.34 -30.06
N LEU A 48 54.09 -8.57 -30.58
CA LEU A 48 55.32 -8.43 -29.81
C LEU A 48 55.54 -6.96 -29.39
N PHE A 49 55.23 -6.01 -30.26
CA PHE A 49 55.36 -4.58 -29.99
C PHE A 49 54.40 -4.15 -28.86
N ILE A 50 53.12 -4.46 -28.96
CA ILE A 50 52.13 -4.15 -27.95
C ILE A 50 52.45 -4.85 -26.62
N ALA A 51 52.86 -6.14 -26.64
CA ALA A 51 53.26 -6.88 -25.46
C ALA A 51 54.47 -6.22 -24.75
N ASN A 52 55.44 -5.72 -25.51
CA ASN A 52 56.57 -4.98 -24.97
C ASN A 52 56.14 -3.65 -24.33
N LEU A 53 55.25 -2.87 -24.96
CA LEU A 53 54.74 -1.63 -24.39
C LEU A 53 53.97 -1.88 -23.09
N LEU A 54 53.08 -2.89 -23.06
CA LEU A 54 52.32 -3.26 -21.87
C LEU A 54 53.24 -3.70 -20.72
N SER A 55 54.36 -4.38 -21.01
CA SER A 55 55.33 -4.80 -19.99
C SER A 55 56.06 -3.64 -19.29
N GLN A 56 56.10 -2.45 -19.92
CA GLN A 56 56.71 -1.24 -19.36
C GLN A 56 55.75 -0.50 -18.38
N ILE A 57 54.47 -0.83 -18.39
CA ILE A 57 53.44 -0.22 -17.52
C ILE A 57 53.47 -0.95 -16.17
N ARG A 58 53.84 -0.22 -15.10
CA ARG A 58 53.98 -0.82 -13.75
C ARG A 58 52.73 -0.69 -12.89
N ALA A 59 51.79 0.16 -13.26
CA ALA A 59 50.65 0.50 -12.43
C ALA A 59 49.49 -0.52 -12.51
N THR A 60 49.40 -1.30 -13.59
CA THR A 60 48.32 -2.24 -13.88
C THR A 60 48.91 -3.51 -14.49
N HIS A 61 48.40 -4.66 -14.09
CA HIS A 61 48.79 -5.93 -14.71
C HIS A 61 47.89 -6.21 -15.90
N TYR A 62 48.50 -6.30 -17.11
CA TYR A 62 47.80 -6.56 -18.35
C TYR A 62 48.04 -7.99 -18.82
N GLN A 63 46.99 -8.65 -19.27
CA GLN A 63 47.05 -9.95 -19.93
C GLN A 63 46.60 -9.78 -21.37
N LEU A 64 47.53 -9.98 -22.33
CA LEU A 64 47.28 -9.82 -23.75
C LEU A 64 47.03 -11.18 -24.39
N GLU A 65 45.91 -11.33 -25.06
CA GLU A 65 45.61 -12.46 -25.92
C GLU A 65 45.60 -12.00 -27.38
N TRP A 66 46.21 -12.82 -28.26
CA TRP A 66 46.32 -12.51 -29.68
C TRP A 66 45.33 -13.32 -30.51
N CYS A 67 44.65 -12.66 -31.45
CA CYS A 67 43.77 -13.26 -32.44
C CYS A 67 44.28 -12.93 -33.83
N ASP A 68 44.88 -13.91 -34.47
CA ASP A 68 45.51 -13.82 -35.81
C ASP A 68 44.54 -14.10 -36.96
N ARG A 69 43.23 -14.28 -36.68
CA ARG A 69 42.19 -14.63 -37.68
C ARG A 69 40.94 -13.79 -37.49
N LEU A 70 40.61 -12.96 -38.47
CA LEU A 70 39.44 -12.09 -38.45
C LEU A 70 38.11 -12.86 -38.23
N GLY A 71 37.99 -14.05 -38.83
CA GLY A 71 36.77 -14.89 -38.66
C GLY A 71 36.55 -15.42 -37.25
N LEU A 72 37.56 -15.39 -36.37
CA LEU A 72 37.47 -15.78 -34.96
C LEU A 72 37.34 -14.57 -34.05
N ALA A 73 37.49 -13.34 -34.55
CA ALA A 73 37.51 -12.13 -33.75
C ALA A 73 36.13 -11.82 -33.15
N LEU A 74 35.05 -11.83 -33.95
CA LEU A 74 33.73 -11.48 -33.49
C LEU A 74 33.20 -12.39 -32.33
N PRO A 75 33.31 -13.73 -32.42
CA PRO A 75 32.95 -14.58 -31.28
C PRO A 75 33.76 -14.30 -30.01
N LYS A 76 35.07 -14.00 -30.14
CA LYS A 76 35.92 -13.65 -28.99
C LYS A 76 35.55 -12.30 -28.40
N ILE A 77 35.30 -11.28 -29.21
CA ILE A 77 34.84 -9.95 -28.77
C ILE A 77 33.54 -10.06 -27.97
N LEU A 78 32.60 -10.89 -28.41
CA LEU A 78 31.30 -11.11 -27.77
C LEU A 78 31.33 -12.08 -26.57
N SER A 79 32.49 -12.68 -26.26
CA SER A 79 32.63 -13.65 -25.16
C SER A 79 32.58 -13.02 -23.76
N HIS A 80 32.62 -11.69 -23.64
CA HIS A 80 32.71 -10.92 -22.39
C HIS A 80 33.92 -11.29 -21.50
N GLN A 81 35.00 -11.87 -22.09
CA GLN A 81 36.19 -12.26 -21.35
C GLN A 81 37.25 -11.16 -21.32
N TYR A 82 37.12 -10.13 -22.13
CA TYR A 82 38.11 -9.06 -22.30
C TYR A 82 37.53 -7.71 -21.80
N ASP A 83 38.40 -6.93 -21.16
CA ASP A 83 38.06 -5.56 -20.70
C ASP A 83 38.14 -4.54 -21.84
N VAL A 84 38.97 -4.81 -22.85
CA VAL A 84 39.15 -3.95 -24.04
C VAL A 84 39.70 -4.77 -25.22
N VAL A 85 39.37 -4.35 -26.43
CA VAL A 85 39.87 -4.92 -27.68
C VAL A 85 40.72 -3.88 -28.39
N LEU A 86 41.91 -4.28 -28.82
CA LEU A 86 42.77 -3.55 -29.80
C LEU A 86 42.53 -4.20 -31.15
N LEU A 87 42.05 -3.44 -32.14
CA LEU A 87 41.68 -3.94 -33.46
C LEU A 87 42.47 -3.21 -34.54
N ASP A 88 43.22 -3.95 -35.34
CA ASP A 88 43.84 -3.39 -36.55
C ASP A 88 42.80 -2.97 -37.57
N TYR A 89 42.91 -1.73 -38.09
CA TYR A 89 41.97 -1.21 -39.07
C TYR A 89 42.09 -1.89 -40.42
N TYR A 90 43.34 -2.19 -40.83
CA TYR A 90 43.63 -2.79 -42.11
C TYR A 90 44.01 -4.26 -41.97
N TRP A 91 43.18 -5.16 -42.45
CA TRP A 91 43.45 -6.60 -42.46
C TRP A 91 43.48 -7.14 -43.89
N GLY A 92 44.58 -6.93 -44.62
CA GLY A 92 44.67 -7.25 -46.05
C GLY A 92 43.69 -6.44 -46.89
N GLU A 93 42.78 -7.14 -47.61
CA GLU A 93 41.70 -6.48 -48.37
C GLU A 93 40.46 -6.17 -47.51
N ALA A 94 40.35 -6.71 -46.29
CA ALA A 94 39.26 -6.45 -45.36
C ALA A 94 39.58 -5.26 -44.45
N ASN A 95 38.58 -4.52 -44.02
CA ASN A 95 38.75 -3.46 -43.03
C ASN A 95 37.97 -3.75 -41.74
N ALA A 96 38.36 -3.13 -40.64
CA ALA A 96 37.74 -3.29 -39.34
C ALA A 96 36.28 -2.80 -39.28
N ARG A 97 35.82 -2.03 -40.25
CA ARG A 97 34.49 -1.41 -40.30
C ARG A 97 33.36 -2.44 -40.23
N ASP A 98 33.50 -3.55 -40.97
CA ASP A 98 32.46 -4.58 -40.98
C ASP A 98 32.38 -5.30 -39.64
N LEU A 99 33.54 -5.55 -38.97
CA LEU A 99 33.59 -6.14 -37.64
C LEU A 99 33.02 -5.20 -36.59
N LEU A 100 33.37 -3.90 -36.64
CA LEU A 100 32.79 -2.88 -35.76
C LEU A 100 31.27 -2.77 -35.90
N ASN A 101 30.76 -2.73 -37.14
CA ASN A 101 29.33 -2.70 -37.39
C ASN A 101 28.66 -3.99 -36.89
N ALA A 102 29.25 -5.16 -37.09
CA ALA A 102 28.72 -6.43 -36.60
C ALA A 102 28.70 -6.47 -35.07
N ALA A 103 29.75 -6.01 -34.41
CA ALA A 103 29.82 -5.91 -32.94
C ALA A 103 28.77 -4.93 -32.40
N ARG A 104 28.56 -3.77 -33.06
CA ARG A 104 27.55 -2.79 -32.69
C ARG A 104 26.12 -3.35 -32.81
N VAL A 105 25.82 -4.05 -33.92
CA VAL A 105 24.52 -4.69 -34.13
C VAL A 105 24.21 -5.74 -33.05
N GLN A 106 25.23 -6.44 -32.57
CA GLN A 106 25.10 -7.45 -31.49
C GLN A 106 25.27 -6.84 -30.08
N VAL A 107 25.22 -5.51 -29.95
CA VAL A 107 25.28 -4.78 -28.67
C VAL A 107 26.53 -5.16 -27.85
N CYS A 108 27.70 -5.09 -28.48
CA CYS A 108 28.99 -5.41 -27.82
C CYS A 108 29.23 -4.51 -26.61
N GLU A 109 29.48 -5.12 -25.47
CA GLU A 109 29.76 -4.41 -24.21
C GLU A 109 31.24 -4.05 -24.03
N THR A 110 32.12 -4.73 -24.72
CA THR A 110 33.59 -4.52 -24.65
C THR A 110 33.99 -3.32 -25.52
N PRO A 111 34.71 -2.32 -25.01
CA PRO A 111 35.19 -1.20 -25.80
C PRO A 111 36.25 -1.67 -26.82
N ILE A 112 36.14 -1.19 -28.06
CA ILE A 112 37.08 -1.51 -29.15
C ILE A 112 37.86 -0.26 -29.48
N VAL A 113 39.21 -0.34 -29.37
CA VAL A 113 40.15 0.69 -29.78
C VAL A 113 40.79 0.25 -31.10
N VAL A 114 40.70 1.11 -32.10
CA VAL A 114 41.22 0.81 -33.44
C VAL A 114 42.66 1.27 -33.56
N MET A 115 43.52 0.45 -34.17
CA MET A 115 44.93 0.80 -34.54
C MET A 115 45.03 1.01 -36.03
N THR A 116 45.70 2.08 -36.48
CA THR A 116 45.89 2.44 -37.90
C THR A 116 47.28 2.94 -38.18
N ASP A 117 47.79 2.72 -39.40
CA ASP A 117 49.13 3.16 -39.83
C ASP A 117 49.15 4.61 -40.34
N GLU A 118 48.01 5.18 -40.72
CA GLU A 118 47.92 6.47 -41.38
C GLU A 118 47.20 7.55 -40.57
N MET A 119 47.72 8.80 -40.66
CA MET A 119 47.09 10.02 -40.15
C MET A 119 46.01 10.51 -41.14
N GLU A 120 45.06 9.67 -41.51
CA GLU A 120 43.93 10.15 -42.31
C GLU A 120 42.74 10.52 -41.42
N THR A 121 42.43 11.81 -41.34
CA THR A 121 41.30 12.39 -40.57
C THR A 121 39.95 11.77 -40.94
N GLU A 122 39.89 11.10 -42.07
CA GLU A 122 38.65 10.46 -42.57
C GLU A 122 38.49 9.05 -42.00
N VAL A 123 39.56 8.28 -41.86
CA VAL A 123 39.58 6.93 -41.24
C VAL A 123 39.23 7.01 -39.76
N ASP A 124 39.76 7.99 -39.05
CA ASP A 124 39.48 8.23 -37.63
C ASP A 124 38.00 8.50 -37.41
N ARG A 125 37.39 9.34 -38.24
CA ARG A 125 35.94 9.65 -38.17
C ARG A 125 35.08 8.46 -38.55
N GLU A 126 35.50 7.65 -39.50
CA GLU A 126 34.77 6.43 -39.90
C GLU A 126 34.83 5.36 -38.82
N ALA A 127 35.95 5.14 -38.17
CA ALA A 127 36.09 4.18 -37.08
C ALA A 127 35.20 4.56 -35.88
N ILE A 128 35.19 5.81 -35.45
CA ILE A 128 34.32 6.31 -34.37
C ILE A 128 32.86 6.19 -34.75
N ARG A 129 32.47 6.55 -35.99
CA ARG A 129 31.06 6.38 -36.46
C ARG A 129 30.64 4.91 -36.53
N ALA A 130 31.56 4.00 -36.82
CA ALA A 130 31.33 2.56 -36.85
C ALA A 130 31.20 1.95 -35.44
N GLY A 131 31.57 2.69 -34.36
CA GLY A 131 31.40 2.26 -32.97
C GLY A 131 32.72 2.02 -32.22
N ALA A 132 33.89 2.45 -32.76
CA ALA A 132 35.15 2.42 -32.01
C ALA A 132 35.10 3.36 -30.80
N ALA A 133 35.63 2.93 -29.66
CA ALA A 133 35.72 3.73 -28.45
C ALA A 133 36.80 4.82 -28.56
N ASP A 134 37.93 4.49 -29.24
CA ASP A 134 39.06 5.38 -29.51
C ASP A 134 39.89 4.82 -30.66
N TYR A 135 40.95 5.54 -31.08
CA TYR A 135 41.93 5.07 -32.08
C TYR A 135 43.36 5.37 -31.68
N LEU A 136 44.30 4.58 -32.18
CA LEU A 136 45.74 4.71 -31.98
C LEU A 136 46.47 4.65 -33.31
N ILE A 137 47.49 5.51 -33.53
CA ILE A 137 48.35 5.49 -34.70
C ILE A 137 49.59 4.64 -34.41
N LYS A 138 49.77 3.50 -35.11
CA LYS A 138 50.80 2.49 -34.83
C LYS A 138 52.19 3.10 -34.68
N GLY A 139 52.62 3.97 -35.57
CA GLY A 139 53.94 4.62 -35.52
C GLY A 139 54.14 5.64 -34.39
N GLN A 140 53.12 5.98 -33.60
CA GLN A 140 53.16 7.00 -32.55
C GLN A 140 52.80 6.40 -31.16
N ILE A 141 52.60 5.10 -31.06
CA ILE A 141 52.22 4.45 -29.80
C ILE A 141 53.44 4.31 -28.90
N ASP A 142 53.41 4.94 -27.75
CA ASP A 142 54.28 4.66 -26.61
C ASP A 142 53.47 4.04 -25.45
N HIS A 143 54.17 3.57 -24.43
CA HIS A 143 53.55 2.92 -23.27
C HIS A 143 52.59 3.84 -22.50
N GLN A 144 52.83 5.17 -22.47
CA GLN A 144 52.00 6.14 -21.76
C GLN A 144 50.72 6.43 -22.54
N LEU A 145 50.81 6.58 -23.87
CA LEU A 145 49.65 6.79 -24.75
C LEU A 145 48.74 5.56 -24.74
N LEU A 146 49.37 4.36 -24.85
CA LEU A 146 48.63 3.11 -24.81
C LEU A 146 47.85 2.94 -23.48
N GLU A 147 48.53 3.12 -22.35
CA GLU A 147 47.91 3.05 -21.01
C GLU A 147 46.73 4.03 -20.88
N ARG A 148 46.96 5.28 -21.29
CA ARG A 148 45.93 6.32 -21.21
C ARG A 148 44.71 5.99 -22.06
N CYS A 149 44.91 5.55 -23.31
CA CYS A 149 43.87 5.18 -24.23
C CYS A 149 43.03 4.00 -23.70
N LEU A 150 43.70 2.92 -23.27
CA LEU A 150 43.04 1.74 -22.70
C LEU A 150 42.19 2.10 -21.47
N ARG A 151 42.76 2.85 -20.53
CA ARG A 151 42.07 3.29 -19.33
C ARG A 151 40.83 4.13 -19.66
N TYR A 152 40.96 5.13 -20.53
CA TYR A 152 39.83 5.99 -20.90
C TYR A 152 38.73 5.23 -21.65
N ALA A 153 39.09 4.31 -22.54
CA ALA A 153 38.13 3.49 -23.25
C ALA A 153 37.32 2.62 -22.28
N ILE A 154 38.00 1.97 -21.33
CA ILE A 154 37.35 1.14 -20.29
C ILE A 154 36.46 2.00 -19.36
N GLU A 155 37.00 3.11 -18.81
CA GLU A 155 36.27 3.99 -17.91
C GLU A 155 35.04 4.61 -18.58
N ARG A 156 35.19 5.07 -19.84
CA ARG A 156 34.08 5.63 -20.61
C ARG A 156 32.98 4.60 -20.81
N LYS A 157 33.32 3.38 -21.19
CA LYS A 157 32.34 2.31 -21.40
C LYS A 157 31.64 1.90 -20.11
N ARG A 158 32.39 1.80 -19.00
CA ARG A 158 31.83 1.52 -17.67
C ARG A 158 30.87 2.63 -17.23
N THR A 159 31.21 3.89 -17.48
CA THR A 159 30.34 5.03 -17.16
C THR A 159 29.05 5.01 -18.00
N GLU A 160 29.16 4.72 -19.30
CA GLU A 160 28.03 4.60 -20.21
C GLU A 160 27.08 3.47 -19.79
N GLN A 161 27.64 2.29 -19.46
CA GLN A 161 26.88 1.16 -18.94
C GLN A 161 26.19 1.50 -17.60
N HIS A 162 26.92 2.19 -16.70
CA HIS A 162 26.38 2.61 -15.42
C HIS A 162 25.23 3.60 -15.59
N LEU A 163 25.38 4.59 -16.46
CA LEU A 163 24.32 5.55 -16.78
C LEU A 163 23.09 4.85 -17.39
N THR A 164 23.31 3.92 -18.32
CA THR A 164 22.22 3.13 -18.91
C THR A 164 21.50 2.30 -17.84
N ARG A 165 22.25 1.69 -16.92
CA ARG A 165 21.69 0.92 -15.81
C ARG A 165 20.88 1.80 -14.86
N LEU A 166 21.40 2.97 -14.48
CA LEU A 166 20.67 3.95 -13.65
C LEU A 166 19.40 4.47 -14.33
N ALA A 167 19.41 4.60 -15.66
CA ALA A 167 18.22 5.04 -16.41
C ALA A 167 17.10 3.98 -16.43
N HIS A 168 17.43 2.69 -16.36
CA HIS A 168 16.48 1.60 -16.62
C HIS A 168 16.24 0.65 -15.43
N TYR A 169 17.10 0.66 -14.41
CA TYR A 169 17.00 -0.23 -13.25
C TYR A 169 16.91 0.56 -11.94
N ASP A 170 16.23 0.02 -10.97
CA ASP A 170 16.15 0.58 -9.62
C ASP A 170 17.47 0.31 -8.86
N PRO A 171 18.14 1.34 -8.33
CA PRO A 171 19.46 1.19 -7.72
C PRO A 171 19.46 0.40 -6.40
N LEU A 172 18.30 0.28 -5.73
CA LEU A 172 18.18 -0.46 -4.48
C LEU A 172 18.02 -1.97 -4.70
N THR A 173 17.23 -2.35 -5.70
CA THR A 173 16.77 -3.73 -5.92
C THR A 173 17.35 -4.40 -7.14
N ASP A 174 17.96 -3.62 -8.04
CA ASP A 174 18.54 -4.07 -9.30
C ASP A 174 17.56 -4.74 -10.28
N ILE A 175 16.26 -4.55 -10.07
CA ILE A 175 15.21 -4.92 -11.02
C ILE A 175 14.82 -3.70 -11.90
N PRO A 176 14.12 -3.89 -13.02
CA PRO A 176 13.61 -2.82 -13.84
C PRO A 176 12.93 -1.71 -13.03
N ASN A 177 13.21 -0.46 -13.40
CA ASN A 177 12.51 0.70 -12.86
C ASN A 177 11.23 1.00 -13.67
N ARG A 178 10.53 2.07 -13.30
CA ARG A 178 9.30 2.53 -13.95
C ARG A 178 9.47 2.78 -15.46
N ILE A 179 10.63 3.29 -15.89
CA ILE A 179 10.88 3.62 -17.31
C ILE A 179 10.98 2.33 -18.13
N LEU A 180 11.86 1.42 -17.75
CA LEU A 180 12.02 0.14 -18.47
C LEU A 180 10.75 -0.71 -18.42
N PHE A 181 9.98 -0.62 -17.33
CA PHE A 181 8.70 -1.31 -17.24
C PHE A 181 7.67 -0.75 -18.22
N GLY A 182 7.61 0.59 -18.38
CA GLY A 182 6.76 1.25 -19.37
C GLY A 182 7.05 0.76 -20.79
N ASP A 183 8.33 0.74 -21.17
CA ASP A 183 8.76 0.24 -22.50
C ASP A 183 8.35 -1.23 -22.71
N ARG A 184 8.50 -2.07 -21.68
CA ARG A 184 8.11 -3.49 -21.77
C ARG A 184 6.59 -3.67 -21.87
N LEU A 185 5.83 -2.85 -21.16
CA LEU A 185 4.36 -2.88 -21.20
C LEU A 185 3.84 -2.44 -22.58
N GLU A 186 4.39 -1.36 -23.16
CA GLU A 186 4.06 -0.94 -24.51
C GLU A 186 4.41 -2.00 -25.56
N HIS A 187 5.58 -2.63 -25.40
CA HIS A 187 5.96 -3.74 -26.28
C HIS A 187 5.00 -4.94 -26.15
N ALA A 188 4.58 -5.28 -24.93
CA ALA A 188 3.60 -6.35 -24.70
C ALA A 188 2.23 -6.04 -25.30
N ILE A 189 1.78 -4.78 -25.23
CA ILE A 189 0.53 -4.32 -25.87
C ILE A 189 0.62 -4.50 -27.39
N ASN A 190 1.69 -3.99 -28.02
CA ASN A 190 1.89 -4.09 -29.46
C ASN A 190 1.95 -5.56 -29.95
N LEU A 191 2.61 -6.42 -29.18
CA LEU A 191 2.68 -7.85 -29.48
C LEU A 191 1.32 -8.52 -29.35
N ALA A 192 0.60 -8.26 -28.24
CA ALA A 192 -0.71 -8.83 -27.97
C ALA A 192 -1.77 -8.38 -28.98
N GLU A 193 -1.70 -7.11 -29.42
CA GLU A 193 -2.60 -6.59 -30.46
C GLU A 193 -2.37 -7.28 -31.81
N ARG A 194 -1.10 -7.51 -32.18
CA ARG A 194 -0.74 -8.19 -33.44
C ARG A 194 -1.09 -9.66 -33.44
N ASP A 195 -0.81 -10.36 -32.33
CA ASP A 195 -0.92 -11.82 -32.26
C ASP A 195 -2.26 -12.29 -31.67
N GLY A 196 -3.13 -11.35 -31.25
CA GLY A 196 -4.45 -11.65 -30.66
C GLY A 196 -4.35 -12.33 -29.30
N THR A 197 -3.26 -12.11 -28.56
CA THR A 197 -2.99 -12.74 -27.26
C THR A 197 -3.39 -11.82 -26.10
N SER A 198 -3.39 -12.37 -24.88
CA SER A 198 -3.66 -11.64 -23.65
C SER A 198 -2.45 -11.67 -22.72
N PHE A 199 -2.39 -10.70 -21.84
CA PHE A 199 -1.41 -10.64 -20.74
C PHE A 199 -2.05 -10.02 -19.50
N THR A 200 -1.39 -10.19 -18.35
CA THR A 200 -1.88 -9.65 -17.09
C THR A 200 -0.85 -8.72 -16.46
N LEU A 201 -1.32 -7.56 -16.03
CA LEU A 201 -0.59 -6.59 -15.22
C LEU A 201 -1.04 -6.75 -13.76
N MET A 202 -0.09 -6.90 -12.84
CA MET A 202 -0.32 -6.82 -11.40
C MET A 202 0.39 -5.60 -10.83
N PHE A 203 -0.32 -4.82 -10.01
CA PHE A 203 0.24 -3.73 -9.21
C PHE A 203 0.21 -4.15 -7.75
N ILE A 204 1.33 -4.05 -7.05
CA ILE A 204 1.55 -4.61 -5.71
C ILE A 204 2.03 -3.52 -4.77
N ASP A 205 1.42 -3.41 -3.59
CA ASP A 205 1.83 -2.55 -2.48
C ASP A 205 2.12 -3.42 -1.25
N LEU A 206 3.20 -3.13 -0.52
CA LEU A 206 3.57 -3.89 0.67
C LEU A 206 2.85 -3.38 1.91
N ASN A 207 1.99 -4.20 2.50
CA ASN A 207 1.24 -3.86 3.70
C ASN A 207 2.16 -3.81 4.94
N GLY A 208 2.02 -2.76 5.74
CA GLY A 208 2.80 -2.59 6.97
C GLY A 208 4.23 -2.07 6.77
N PHE A 209 4.66 -1.77 5.54
CA PHE A 209 6.02 -1.28 5.25
C PHE A 209 6.38 0.00 6.02
N LYS A 210 5.44 0.94 6.15
CA LYS A 210 5.65 2.15 6.95
C LYS A 210 5.96 1.82 8.41
N GLN A 211 5.28 0.84 9.00
CA GLN A 211 5.53 0.40 10.38
C GLN A 211 6.93 -0.21 10.53
N VAL A 212 7.44 -0.90 9.51
CA VAL A 212 8.81 -1.41 9.51
C VAL A 212 9.81 -0.26 9.57
N ASN A 213 9.62 0.78 8.74
CA ASN A 213 10.47 1.98 8.77
C ASN A 213 10.40 2.71 10.11
N ASP A 214 9.20 2.89 10.65
CA ASP A 214 8.96 3.61 11.90
C ASP A 214 9.56 2.87 13.11
N ASN A 215 9.53 1.53 13.12
CA ASN A 215 10.00 0.71 14.24
C ASN A 215 11.49 0.33 14.15
N PHE A 216 12.02 0.10 12.94
CA PHE A 216 13.36 -0.47 12.74
C PHE A 216 14.29 0.42 11.89
N GLY A 217 13.80 1.56 11.42
CA GLY A 217 14.58 2.52 10.61
C GLY A 217 14.58 2.20 9.11
N HIS A 218 14.99 3.18 8.30
CA HIS A 218 14.99 3.08 6.84
C HIS A 218 15.89 1.98 6.28
N ASP A 219 17.01 1.68 6.95
CA ASP A 219 17.91 0.57 6.52
C ASP A 219 17.21 -0.79 6.57
N ALA A 220 16.32 -0.99 7.55
CA ALA A 220 15.50 -2.20 7.65
C ALA A 220 14.43 -2.25 6.55
N GLY A 221 13.82 -1.10 6.23
CA GLY A 221 12.90 -0.99 5.10
C GLY A 221 13.58 -1.30 3.77
N ASP A 222 14.78 -0.76 3.54
CA ASP A 222 15.58 -1.06 2.34
C ASP A 222 15.93 -2.55 2.22
N ALA A 223 16.24 -3.21 3.34
CA ALA A 223 16.48 -4.65 3.36
C ALA A 223 15.21 -5.45 3.00
N ILE A 224 14.06 -5.08 3.55
CA ILE A 224 12.75 -5.70 3.20
C ILE A 224 12.46 -5.53 1.70
N ILE A 225 12.65 -4.35 1.14
CA ILE A 225 12.42 -4.09 -0.29
C ILE A 225 13.31 -4.99 -1.16
N ARG A 226 14.61 -5.16 -0.82
CA ARG A 226 15.51 -6.07 -1.55
C ARG A 226 15.03 -7.52 -1.48
N ILE A 227 14.66 -7.99 -0.29
CA ILE A 227 14.12 -9.35 -0.09
C ILE A 227 12.83 -9.55 -0.89
N CYS A 228 11.93 -8.57 -0.90
CA CYS A 228 10.69 -8.64 -1.67
C CYS A 228 10.97 -8.69 -3.18
N ALA A 229 11.91 -7.90 -3.70
CA ALA A 229 12.32 -7.92 -5.10
C ALA A 229 12.88 -9.30 -5.52
N GLU A 230 13.73 -9.91 -4.68
CA GLU A 230 14.27 -11.25 -4.90
C GLU A 230 13.16 -12.32 -4.88
N ARG A 231 12.25 -12.24 -3.92
CA ARG A 231 11.10 -13.14 -3.79
C ARG A 231 10.18 -13.04 -5.00
N LEU A 232 9.83 -11.84 -5.44
CA LEU A 232 9.01 -11.61 -6.63
C LEU A 232 9.70 -12.17 -7.88
N SER A 233 10.98 -11.88 -8.06
CA SER A 233 11.77 -12.41 -9.19
C SER A 233 11.79 -13.94 -9.23
N SER A 234 11.86 -14.60 -8.06
CA SER A 234 11.84 -16.07 -7.96
C SER A 234 10.47 -16.70 -8.27
N CYS A 235 9.39 -15.92 -8.19
CA CYS A 235 8.03 -16.38 -8.51
C CYS A 235 7.75 -16.45 -10.01
N LEU A 236 8.54 -15.74 -10.82
CA LEU A 236 8.28 -15.45 -12.22
C LEU A 236 9.01 -16.39 -13.18
N ARG A 237 8.43 -16.54 -14.37
CA ARG A 237 9.05 -17.23 -15.51
C ARG A 237 9.99 -16.25 -16.25
N ARG A 238 10.83 -16.76 -17.13
CA ARG A 238 11.76 -15.96 -17.93
C ARG A 238 11.06 -14.98 -18.90
N SER A 239 9.83 -15.28 -19.29
CA SER A 239 8.98 -14.43 -20.13
C SER A 239 8.32 -13.28 -19.37
N ASP A 240 8.22 -13.39 -18.04
CA ASP A 240 7.54 -12.42 -17.22
C ASP A 240 8.50 -11.30 -16.81
N SER A 241 7.96 -10.18 -16.38
CA SER A 241 8.76 -9.05 -15.89
C SER A 241 8.29 -8.60 -14.52
N VAL A 242 9.26 -8.25 -13.67
CA VAL A 242 9.04 -7.55 -12.41
C VAL A 242 9.71 -6.19 -12.48
N ALA A 243 9.10 -5.17 -11.85
CA ALA A 243 9.70 -3.85 -11.71
C ALA A 243 9.32 -3.21 -10.39
N ARG A 244 10.12 -2.25 -9.95
CA ARG A 244 9.80 -1.37 -8.82
C ARG A 244 9.37 -0.01 -9.33
N MET A 245 8.19 0.45 -8.90
CA MET A 245 7.62 1.73 -9.33
C MET A 245 8.09 2.89 -8.46
N GLY A 246 8.44 2.61 -7.21
CA GLY A 246 8.94 3.54 -6.19
C GLY A 246 8.47 3.13 -4.81
N GLY A 247 9.13 3.58 -3.74
CA GLY A 247 8.72 3.23 -2.37
C GLY A 247 8.59 1.72 -2.15
N ASP A 248 7.41 1.28 -1.75
CA ASP A 248 6.99 -0.09 -1.49
C ASP A 248 6.12 -0.70 -2.63
N GLU A 249 6.08 -0.04 -3.81
CA GLU A 249 5.27 -0.43 -4.94
C GLU A 249 6.06 -1.24 -5.97
N PHE A 250 5.50 -2.39 -6.38
CA PHE A 250 6.03 -3.26 -7.42
C PHE A 250 4.99 -3.53 -8.50
N THR A 251 5.47 -3.89 -9.69
CA THR A 251 4.61 -4.34 -10.80
C THR A 251 5.11 -5.63 -11.40
N LEU A 252 4.16 -6.48 -11.81
CA LEU A 252 4.45 -7.70 -12.57
C LEU A 252 3.73 -7.64 -13.91
N LEU A 253 4.41 -8.06 -14.96
CA LEU A 253 3.85 -8.27 -16.28
C LEU A 253 3.94 -9.76 -16.61
N LEU A 254 2.80 -10.44 -16.68
CA LEU A 254 2.68 -11.87 -16.90
C LEU A 254 2.17 -12.11 -18.33
N GLN A 255 3.00 -12.72 -19.17
CA GLN A 255 2.68 -12.94 -20.58
C GLN A 255 1.92 -14.26 -20.81
N ASN A 256 1.03 -14.26 -21.83
CA ASN A 256 0.29 -15.45 -22.28
C ASN A 256 -0.52 -16.13 -21.17
N ILE A 257 -1.30 -15.35 -20.42
CA ILE A 257 -2.23 -15.84 -19.41
C ILE A 257 -3.62 -15.30 -19.74
N GLU A 258 -4.55 -16.21 -20.04
CA GLU A 258 -5.92 -15.87 -20.47
C GLU A 258 -6.97 -16.12 -19.39
N ASN A 259 -6.67 -17.00 -18.43
CA ASN A 259 -7.64 -17.47 -17.46
C ASN A 259 -7.51 -16.76 -16.11
N HIS A 260 -8.60 -16.17 -15.61
CA HIS A 260 -8.68 -15.55 -14.29
C HIS A 260 -8.24 -16.47 -13.14
N THR A 261 -8.51 -17.77 -13.25
CA THR A 261 -8.13 -18.75 -12.22
C THR A 261 -6.61 -18.90 -12.11
N ASP A 262 -5.92 -18.93 -13.26
CA ASP A 262 -4.46 -19.06 -13.28
C ASP A 262 -3.79 -17.79 -12.74
N VAL A 263 -4.35 -16.62 -13.09
CA VAL A 263 -3.92 -15.33 -12.56
C VAL A 263 -4.12 -15.26 -11.04
N ALA A 264 -5.27 -15.74 -10.53
CA ALA A 264 -5.56 -15.82 -9.10
C ALA A 264 -4.56 -16.70 -8.35
N HIS A 265 -4.22 -17.88 -8.88
CA HIS A 265 -3.21 -18.77 -8.30
C HIS A 265 -1.82 -18.12 -8.24
N ILE A 266 -1.45 -17.32 -9.27
CA ILE A 266 -0.18 -16.59 -9.25
C ILE A 266 -0.23 -15.50 -8.18
N ALA A 267 -1.32 -14.74 -8.07
CA ALA A 267 -1.49 -13.71 -7.05
C ALA A 267 -1.39 -14.30 -5.63
N GLU A 268 -2.06 -15.43 -5.37
CA GLU A 268 -1.96 -16.15 -4.10
C GLU A 268 -0.54 -16.65 -3.81
N LYS A 269 0.16 -17.16 -4.83
CA LYS A 269 1.56 -17.57 -4.71
C LYS A 269 2.45 -16.38 -4.34
N VAL A 270 2.25 -15.24 -5.00
CA VAL A 270 2.99 -14.00 -4.74
C VAL A 270 2.74 -13.53 -3.29
N ILE A 271 1.49 -13.44 -2.85
CA ILE A 271 1.13 -13.08 -1.48
C ILE A 271 1.82 -14.00 -0.48
N ARG A 272 1.70 -15.31 -0.66
CA ARG A 272 2.31 -16.32 0.24
C ARG A 272 3.82 -16.18 0.31
N THR A 273 4.47 -15.90 -0.80
CA THR A 273 5.93 -15.76 -0.87
C THR A 273 6.40 -14.46 -0.21
N LEU A 274 5.69 -13.35 -0.43
CA LEU A 274 5.99 -12.08 0.22
C LEU A 274 5.76 -12.13 1.73
N SER A 275 4.70 -12.80 2.18
CA SER A 275 4.34 -12.93 3.61
C SER A 275 5.24 -13.91 4.40
N GLN A 276 6.25 -14.51 3.79
CA GLN A 276 7.23 -15.30 4.54
C GLN A 276 8.04 -14.39 5.48
N PRO A 277 8.33 -14.82 6.72
CA PRO A 277 9.18 -14.07 7.62
C PRO A 277 10.54 -13.73 6.98
N ALA A 278 11.03 -12.54 7.19
CA ALA A 278 12.36 -12.09 6.82
C ALA A 278 13.16 -11.75 8.08
N ASP A 279 14.40 -12.23 8.18
CA ASP A 279 15.29 -11.88 9.28
C ASP A 279 16.00 -10.57 8.95
N ILE A 280 15.73 -9.54 9.73
CA ILE A 280 16.35 -8.23 9.63
C ILE A 280 17.07 -7.94 10.93
N ASN A 281 18.40 -8.10 10.94
CA ASN A 281 19.24 -7.87 12.11
C ASN A 281 18.83 -8.68 13.35
N GLY A 282 18.35 -9.93 13.18
CA GLY A 282 17.89 -10.81 14.25
C GLY A 282 16.43 -10.63 14.64
N HIS A 283 15.67 -9.77 13.95
CA HIS A 283 14.22 -9.61 14.12
C HIS A 283 13.48 -10.23 12.96
N LEU A 284 12.50 -11.09 13.25
CA LEU A 284 11.63 -11.66 12.23
C LEU A 284 10.52 -10.65 11.90
N VAL A 285 10.59 -10.10 10.68
CA VAL A 285 9.62 -9.15 10.15
C VAL A 285 8.75 -9.84 9.10
N VAL A 286 7.45 -9.63 9.16
CA VAL A 286 6.49 -10.11 8.16
C VAL A 286 5.80 -8.90 7.55
N VAL A 287 5.80 -8.83 6.21
CA VAL A 287 5.05 -7.84 5.45
C VAL A 287 3.96 -8.53 4.65
N GLY A 288 2.79 -7.89 4.56
CA GLY A 288 1.72 -8.35 3.69
C GLY A 288 1.84 -7.75 2.28
N ALA A 289 0.91 -8.10 1.41
CA ALA A 289 0.81 -7.50 0.08
C ALA A 289 -0.64 -7.31 -0.35
N SER A 290 -0.93 -6.14 -0.94
CA SER A 290 -2.19 -5.87 -1.64
C SER A 290 -1.93 -5.83 -3.13
N ILE A 291 -2.68 -6.62 -3.90
CA ILE A 291 -2.44 -6.81 -5.34
C ILE A 291 -3.66 -6.38 -6.15
N GLY A 292 -3.47 -5.45 -7.08
CA GLY A 292 -4.45 -5.11 -8.10
C GLY A 292 -4.11 -5.74 -9.44
N ILE A 293 -5.10 -6.28 -10.12
CA ILE A 293 -4.93 -7.08 -11.34
C ILE A 293 -5.73 -6.46 -12.48
N ALA A 294 -5.04 -6.11 -13.57
CA ALA A 294 -5.62 -5.65 -14.82
C ALA A 294 -5.24 -6.60 -15.96
N MET A 295 -6.24 -7.17 -16.62
CA MET A 295 -6.04 -8.09 -17.75
C MET A 295 -6.26 -7.37 -19.08
N TYR A 296 -5.28 -7.47 -19.98
CA TYR A 296 -5.40 -6.98 -21.35
C TYR A 296 -6.14 -8.01 -22.23
N PRO A 297 -7.09 -7.60 -23.09
CA PRO A 297 -7.49 -6.20 -23.36
C PRO A 297 -8.68 -5.70 -22.50
N GLN A 298 -9.26 -6.53 -21.62
CA GLN A 298 -10.52 -6.24 -20.90
C GLN A 298 -10.40 -5.02 -19.98
N ALA A 299 -9.26 -4.88 -19.30
CA ALA A 299 -9.02 -3.77 -18.37
C ALA A 299 -8.42 -2.52 -19.01
N GLY A 300 -8.14 -2.53 -20.32
CA GLY A 300 -7.58 -1.38 -21.04
C GLY A 300 -6.77 -1.81 -22.25
N ARG A 301 -6.53 -0.86 -23.17
CA ARG A 301 -5.76 -1.10 -24.39
C ARG A 301 -4.50 -0.27 -24.52
N ASP A 302 -4.22 0.59 -23.56
CA ASP A 302 -3.01 1.41 -23.47
C ASP A 302 -2.36 1.28 -22.10
N ALA A 303 -1.08 1.60 -22.00
CA ALA A 303 -0.28 1.41 -20.81
C ALA A 303 -0.79 2.22 -19.60
N ASP A 304 -1.17 3.47 -19.81
CA ASP A 304 -1.64 4.36 -18.74
C ASP A 304 -2.96 3.87 -18.15
N THR A 305 -3.89 3.44 -19.01
CA THR A 305 -5.17 2.87 -18.58
C THR A 305 -4.99 1.59 -17.78
N LEU A 306 -4.13 0.66 -18.26
CA LEU A 306 -3.85 -0.60 -17.57
C LEU A 306 -3.21 -0.38 -16.20
N LEU A 307 -2.20 0.48 -16.10
CA LEU A 307 -1.54 0.84 -14.84
C LEU A 307 -2.53 1.46 -13.85
N LYS A 308 -3.32 2.42 -14.31
CA LYS A 308 -4.35 3.07 -13.49
C LYS A 308 -5.40 2.09 -12.98
N HIS A 309 -5.85 1.16 -13.81
CA HIS A 309 -6.86 0.18 -13.44
C HIS A 309 -6.30 -0.89 -12.48
N ALA A 310 -5.04 -1.30 -12.67
CA ALA A 310 -4.36 -2.17 -11.72
C ALA A 310 -4.17 -1.48 -10.35
N ASP A 311 -3.76 -0.22 -10.31
CA ASP A 311 -3.64 0.59 -9.09
C ASP A 311 -5.00 0.74 -8.37
N MET A 312 -6.08 1.03 -9.10
CA MET A 312 -7.43 1.10 -8.53
C MET A 312 -7.87 -0.22 -7.89
N ALA A 313 -7.56 -1.34 -8.52
CA ALA A 313 -7.86 -2.67 -7.99
C ALA A 313 -6.99 -2.97 -6.75
N MET A 314 -5.72 -2.60 -6.75
CA MET A 314 -4.80 -2.71 -5.61
C MET A 314 -5.30 -1.89 -4.41
N TYR A 315 -5.73 -0.66 -4.64
CA TYR A 315 -6.30 0.17 -3.60
C TYR A 315 -7.55 -0.46 -2.96
N ARG A 316 -8.40 -1.15 -3.73
CA ARG A 316 -9.52 -1.92 -3.20
C ARG A 316 -9.07 -3.13 -2.38
N ALA A 317 -8.04 -3.84 -2.85
CA ALA A 317 -7.43 -4.91 -2.07
C ALA A 317 -6.88 -4.41 -0.72
N LYS A 318 -6.28 -3.22 -0.69
CA LYS A 318 -5.71 -2.60 0.52
C LYS A 318 -6.76 -2.21 1.58
N GLN A 319 -8.03 -2.07 1.20
CA GLN A 319 -9.13 -1.80 2.13
C GLN A 319 -9.59 -3.06 2.90
N GLU A 320 -9.14 -4.23 2.51
CA GLU A 320 -9.44 -5.49 3.19
C GLU A 320 -8.39 -5.77 4.25
N GLU A 321 -8.80 -6.42 5.33
CA GLU A 321 -7.85 -6.81 6.39
C GLU A 321 -6.89 -7.89 5.88
N GLY A 322 -5.59 -7.66 6.07
CA GLY A 322 -4.53 -8.60 5.70
C GLY A 322 -4.01 -8.43 4.27
N SER A 323 -3.54 -9.53 3.69
CA SER A 323 -3.05 -9.57 2.30
C SER A 323 -4.15 -10.08 1.39
N SER A 324 -4.42 -9.35 0.31
CA SER A 324 -5.49 -9.72 -0.61
C SER A 324 -5.17 -9.33 -2.06
N TYR A 325 -5.94 -9.82 -3.01
CA TYR A 325 -5.89 -9.37 -4.40
C TYR A 325 -7.27 -9.08 -4.96
N ARG A 326 -7.37 -8.15 -5.91
CA ARG A 326 -8.60 -7.79 -6.62
C ARG A 326 -8.34 -7.65 -8.12
N PHE A 327 -9.27 -8.17 -8.91
CA PHE A 327 -9.32 -7.88 -10.35
C PHE A 327 -10.02 -6.54 -10.57
N PHE A 328 -9.51 -5.76 -11.52
CA PHE A 328 -10.20 -4.54 -11.95
C PHE A 328 -11.56 -4.86 -12.55
N THR A 329 -12.57 -4.09 -12.15
CA THR A 329 -13.92 -4.11 -12.72
C THR A 329 -14.37 -2.67 -13.02
N GLU A 330 -15.23 -2.49 -14.04
CA GLU A 330 -15.75 -1.15 -14.38
C GLU A 330 -16.53 -0.52 -13.22
N VAL A 331 -17.13 -1.33 -12.35
CA VAL A 331 -17.79 -0.87 -11.12
C VAL A 331 -16.79 -0.14 -10.20
N MET A 332 -15.54 -0.63 -10.10
CA MET A 332 -14.50 0.05 -9.29
C MET A 332 -14.18 1.44 -9.81
N ASN A 333 -14.16 1.63 -11.15
CA ASN A 333 -13.94 2.94 -11.75
C ASN A 333 -15.08 3.92 -11.41
N GLN A 334 -16.32 3.45 -11.43
CA GLN A 334 -17.48 4.25 -11.03
C GLN A 334 -17.43 4.62 -9.55
N ASP A 335 -17.05 3.69 -8.68
CA ASP A 335 -16.91 3.91 -7.23
C ASP A 335 -15.84 4.97 -6.91
N VAL A 336 -14.66 4.89 -7.56
CA VAL A 336 -13.60 5.90 -7.35
C VAL A 336 -14.07 7.28 -7.80
N ARG A 337 -14.74 7.37 -8.97
CA ARG A 337 -15.30 8.65 -9.45
C ARG A 337 -16.37 9.18 -8.51
N ARG A 338 -17.26 8.31 -7.99
CA ARG A 338 -18.31 8.66 -7.01
C ARG A 338 -17.66 9.23 -5.75
N ARG A 339 -16.62 8.59 -5.25
CA ARG A 339 -15.92 8.99 -4.02
C ARG A 339 -15.22 10.35 -4.16
N LEU A 340 -14.50 10.60 -5.27
CA LEU A 340 -13.86 11.90 -5.52
C LEU A 340 -14.88 13.04 -5.61
N ARG A 341 -16.05 12.77 -6.24
CA ARG A 341 -17.15 13.73 -6.26
C ARG A 341 -17.70 13.97 -4.86
N LEU A 342 -17.93 12.90 -4.09
CA LEU A 342 -18.47 12.96 -2.73
C LEU A 342 -17.56 13.77 -1.79
N GLU A 343 -16.24 13.61 -1.88
CA GLU A 343 -15.27 14.44 -1.12
C GLU A 343 -15.43 15.94 -1.43
N SER A 344 -15.45 16.28 -2.73
CA SER A 344 -15.64 17.66 -3.16
C SER A 344 -16.96 18.24 -2.67
N ASP A 345 -18.04 17.46 -2.79
CA ASP A 345 -19.40 17.85 -2.38
C ASP A 345 -19.48 18.04 -0.85
N LEU A 346 -18.83 17.18 -0.05
CA LEU A 346 -18.76 17.31 1.41
C LEU A 346 -18.07 18.61 1.84
N ARG A 347 -16.98 18.99 1.19
CA ARG A 347 -16.30 20.28 1.45
C ARG A 347 -17.20 21.49 1.18
N ILE A 348 -18.00 21.41 0.13
CA ILE A 348 -19.00 22.44 -0.23
C ILE A 348 -20.16 22.42 0.77
N ALA A 349 -20.65 21.25 1.15
CA ALA A 349 -21.77 21.08 2.07
C ALA A 349 -21.50 21.68 3.45
N LEU A 350 -20.28 21.51 4.00
CA LEU A 350 -19.85 22.12 5.24
C LEU A 350 -19.92 23.65 5.19
N LYS A 351 -19.52 24.26 4.05
CA LYS A 351 -19.56 25.73 3.86
C LYS A 351 -20.97 26.26 3.63
N LYS A 352 -21.84 25.46 2.99
CA LYS A 352 -23.20 25.87 2.60
C LYS A 352 -24.29 25.46 3.58
N GLN A 353 -23.91 24.91 4.75
CA GLN A 353 -24.84 24.48 5.80
C GLN A 353 -25.92 23.50 5.26
N GLN A 354 -25.50 22.50 4.51
CA GLN A 354 -26.39 21.50 3.91
C GLN A 354 -26.64 20.29 4.83
N PHE A 355 -26.04 20.28 6.01
CA PHE A 355 -26.26 19.24 7.01
C PHE A 355 -27.37 19.61 7.96
N GLU A 356 -28.12 18.60 8.41
CA GLU A 356 -29.16 18.74 9.44
C GLU A 356 -29.10 17.55 10.38
N LEU A 357 -29.66 17.71 11.59
CA LEU A 357 -29.80 16.64 12.57
C LEU A 357 -31.25 16.20 12.66
N HIS A 358 -31.42 14.88 12.62
CA HIS A 358 -32.67 14.23 13.01
C HIS A 358 -32.47 13.55 14.37
N TYR A 359 -33.51 13.43 15.14
CA TYR A 359 -33.42 12.96 16.51
C TYR A 359 -34.31 11.72 16.70
N MET A 360 -33.74 10.67 17.30
CA MET A 360 -34.45 9.44 17.62
C MET A 360 -34.60 9.30 19.14
N PRO A 361 -35.85 9.21 19.66
CA PRO A 361 -36.04 9.14 21.10
C PRO A 361 -35.64 7.78 21.66
N ARG A 362 -34.99 7.83 22.85
CA ARG A 362 -34.79 6.67 23.73
C ARG A 362 -35.75 6.71 24.88
N VAL A 363 -36.41 5.59 25.09
CA VAL A 363 -37.45 5.43 26.10
C VAL A 363 -36.94 4.59 27.25
N ASP A 364 -37.07 5.07 28.47
CA ASP A 364 -36.85 4.32 29.69
C ASP A 364 -37.94 3.28 29.86
N VAL A 365 -37.55 2.02 30.00
CA VAL A 365 -38.49 0.88 30.00
C VAL A 365 -39.39 0.87 31.23
N ALA A 366 -38.86 1.32 32.37
CA ALA A 366 -39.59 1.28 33.67
C ALA A 366 -40.64 2.38 33.74
N SER A 367 -40.33 3.61 33.29
CA SER A 367 -41.23 4.77 33.37
C SER A 367 -42.05 5.00 32.10
N GLY A 368 -41.65 4.42 30.96
CA GLY A 368 -42.21 4.70 29.66
C GLY A 368 -41.92 6.12 29.13
N LYS A 369 -40.97 6.86 29.75
CA LYS A 369 -40.65 8.24 29.38
C LYS A 369 -39.46 8.31 28.45
N VAL A 370 -39.43 9.33 27.59
CA VAL A 370 -38.26 9.65 26.79
C VAL A 370 -37.23 10.34 27.68
N VAL A 371 -36.04 9.73 27.80
CA VAL A 371 -34.96 10.22 28.66
C VAL A 371 -33.76 10.72 27.86
N ALA A 372 -33.62 10.28 26.61
CA ALA A 372 -32.53 10.71 25.73
C ALA A 372 -33.00 10.83 24.27
N LEU A 373 -32.21 11.58 23.49
CA LEU A 373 -32.37 11.71 22.05
C LEU A 373 -31.02 11.34 21.38
N GLU A 374 -31.05 10.46 20.40
CA GLU A 374 -29.87 10.21 19.56
C GLU A 374 -29.87 11.17 18.38
N ALA A 375 -28.76 11.93 18.20
CA ALA A 375 -28.58 12.85 17.10
C ALA A 375 -28.07 12.11 15.86
N LEU A 376 -28.90 12.03 14.83
CA LEU A 376 -28.62 11.35 13.57
C LEU A 376 -28.31 12.37 12.49
N LEU A 377 -27.07 12.35 12.01
CA LEU A 377 -26.62 13.24 10.94
C LEU A 377 -27.31 12.92 9.61
N ARG A 378 -27.76 13.96 8.91
CA ARG A 378 -28.37 13.90 7.58
C ARG A 378 -27.74 14.98 6.71
N TRP A 379 -27.64 14.69 5.42
CA TRP A 379 -27.16 15.63 4.42
C TRP A 379 -28.22 15.90 3.37
N ASN A 380 -28.72 17.11 3.33
CA ASN A 380 -29.63 17.56 2.29
C ASN A 380 -28.82 17.95 1.04
N LYS A 381 -28.53 16.95 0.21
CA LYS A 381 -27.68 17.10 -0.97
C LYS A 381 -28.49 17.62 -2.16
N PRO A 382 -28.12 18.77 -2.75
CA PRO A 382 -28.83 19.30 -3.89
C PRO A 382 -28.86 18.32 -5.08
N GLY A 383 -30.07 18.00 -5.56
CA GLY A 383 -30.28 17.09 -6.69
C GLY A 383 -30.37 15.60 -6.32
N GLU A 384 -29.95 15.19 -5.12
CA GLU A 384 -30.04 13.81 -4.64
C GLU A 384 -31.00 13.65 -3.45
N GLY A 385 -31.33 14.75 -2.76
CA GLY A 385 -32.24 14.74 -1.61
C GLY A 385 -31.53 14.52 -0.28
N LEU A 386 -32.25 13.95 0.70
CA LEU A 386 -31.74 13.71 2.04
C LEU A 386 -31.01 12.37 2.11
N LEU A 387 -29.70 12.45 2.38
CA LEU A 387 -28.82 11.28 2.50
C LEU A 387 -28.56 10.92 3.96
N ASP A 388 -28.49 9.63 4.24
CA ASP A 388 -28.07 9.09 5.52
C ASP A 388 -26.57 9.17 5.74
N ALA A 389 -26.12 9.25 6.99
CA ALA A 389 -24.70 9.32 7.34
C ALA A 389 -23.90 8.13 6.78
N SER A 390 -24.47 6.94 6.73
CA SER A 390 -23.84 5.73 6.19
C SER A 390 -23.36 5.89 4.74
N GLU A 391 -23.97 6.80 3.97
CA GLU A 391 -23.60 7.01 2.57
C GLU A 391 -22.34 7.85 2.37
N PHE A 392 -21.93 8.66 3.35
CA PHE A 392 -20.84 9.61 3.21
C PHE A 392 -19.84 9.64 4.37
N ILE A 393 -20.17 9.03 5.53
CA ILE A 393 -19.31 9.12 6.72
C ILE A 393 -17.93 8.50 6.49
N ALA A 394 -17.85 7.37 5.78
CA ALA A 394 -16.59 6.72 5.46
C ALA A 394 -15.65 7.64 4.64
N THR A 395 -16.22 8.37 3.65
CA THR A 395 -15.44 9.35 2.87
C THR A 395 -14.99 10.52 3.74
N ALA A 396 -15.83 11.00 4.67
CA ALA A 396 -15.45 12.07 5.60
C ALA A 396 -14.32 11.62 6.54
N GLU A 397 -14.33 10.37 6.99
CA GLU A 397 -13.28 9.79 7.82
C GLU A 397 -11.95 9.70 7.05
N GLU A 398 -11.94 9.15 5.86
CA GLU A 398 -10.74 8.96 5.05
C GLU A 398 -10.08 10.28 4.64
N THR A 399 -10.88 11.31 4.36
CA THR A 399 -10.40 12.63 3.95
C THR A 399 -10.10 13.58 5.12
N GLY A 400 -10.32 13.15 6.37
CA GLY A 400 -10.15 13.98 7.58
C GLY A 400 -11.23 15.04 7.77
N LEU A 401 -12.24 15.12 6.89
CA LEU A 401 -13.36 16.04 7.03
C LEU A 401 -14.25 15.70 8.24
N ILE A 402 -14.15 14.48 8.75
CA ILE A 402 -14.90 14.00 9.92
C ILE A 402 -14.67 14.88 11.16
N ASN A 403 -13.47 15.47 11.36
CA ASN A 403 -13.22 16.36 12.49
C ASN A 403 -14.08 17.62 12.42
N SER A 404 -14.07 18.30 11.26
CA SER A 404 -14.87 19.51 11.06
C SER A 404 -16.39 19.22 11.12
N LEU A 405 -16.80 18.10 10.53
CA LEU A 405 -18.18 17.64 10.53
C LEU A 405 -18.63 17.26 11.96
N GLY A 406 -17.82 16.54 12.70
CA GLY A 406 -18.11 16.13 14.07
C GLY A 406 -18.25 17.33 15.01
N TYR A 407 -17.38 18.34 14.91
CA TYR A 407 -17.56 19.58 15.68
C TYR A 407 -18.82 20.35 15.31
N TRP A 408 -19.23 20.31 14.04
CA TRP A 408 -20.51 20.87 13.63
C TRP A 408 -21.67 20.10 14.26
N VAL A 409 -21.64 18.76 14.23
CA VAL A 409 -22.66 17.90 14.85
C VAL A 409 -22.79 18.17 16.35
N ILE A 410 -21.67 18.18 17.08
CA ILE A 410 -21.66 18.42 18.53
C ILE A 410 -22.26 19.80 18.83
N ARG A 411 -21.85 20.83 18.10
CA ARG A 411 -22.35 22.21 18.30
C ARG A 411 -23.85 22.31 18.02
N GLN A 412 -24.31 21.71 16.91
CA GLN A 412 -25.74 21.75 16.56
C GLN A 412 -26.57 20.95 17.55
N ALA A 413 -26.14 19.77 17.97
CA ALA A 413 -26.81 18.94 18.95
C ALA A 413 -26.93 19.64 20.32
N CYS A 414 -25.87 20.31 20.78
CA CYS A 414 -25.89 21.10 22.00
C CYS A 414 -26.84 22.30 21.90
N TYR A 415 -26.80 23.00 20.75
CA TYR A 415 -27.74 24.12 20.53
C TYR A 415 -29.21 23.66 20.55
N ASP A 416 -29.51 22.55 19.89
CA ASP A 416 -30.89 22.00 19.83
C ASP A 416 -31.33 21.44 21.18
N LEU A 417 -30.43 20.83 21.95
CA LEU A 417 -30.68 20.38 23.31
C LEU A 417 -31.08 21.56 24.21
N LYS A 418 -30.35 22.69 24.13
CA LYS A 418 -30.67 23.91 24.88
C LYS A 418 -32.07 24.43 24.56
N LEU A 419 -32.51 24.32 23.31
CA LEU A 419 -33.86 24.73 22.89
C LEU A 419 -34.94 23.77 23.39
N LEU A 420 -34.64 22.47 23.49
CA LEU A 420 -35.59 21.42 23.89
C LEU A 420 -35.73 21.31 25.42
N GLN A 421 -34.64 21.45 26.18
CA GLN A 421 -34.56 21.21 27.62
C GLN A 421 -35.68 21.96 28.41
N PRO A 422 -35.91 23.28 28.19
CA PRO A 422 -36.99 24.00 28.92
C PRO A 422 -38.40 23.52 28.59
N ARG A 423 -38.57 22.96 27.40
CA ARG A 423 -39.87 22.45 26.93
C ARG A 423 -40.13 21.01 27.36
N TRP A 424 -39.06 20.24 27.68
CA TRP A 424 -39.20 18.82 28.03
C TRP A 424 -39.80 18.59 29.41
N GLY A 425 -39.48 19.46 30.39
CA GLY A 425 -39.99 19.40 31.75
C GLY A 425 -39.24 18.46 32.68
N GLU A 426 -38.42 17.60 32.17
CA GLU A 426 -37.49 16.70 32.90
C GLU A 426 -36.11 16.80 32.24
N ARG A 427 -35.08 16.23 32.87
CA ARG A 427 -33.74 16.19 32.29
C ARG A 427 -33.72 15.33 31.02
N LEU A 428 -33.24 15.91 29.93
CA LEU A 428 -33.12 15.25 28.63
C LEU A 428 -31.63 15.13 28.28
N MET A 429 -31.20 13.94 27.88
CA MET A 429 -29.84 13.68 27.46
C MET A 429 -29.73 13.66 25.92
N MET A 430 -28.63 14.11 25.38
CA MET A 430 -28.32 14.06 23.95
C MET A 430 -27.19 13.06 23.68
N ALA A 431 -27.50 12.01 22.94
CA ALA A 431 -26.51 11.04 22.49
C ALA A 431 -25.95 11.42 21.12
N ILE A 432 -24.63 11.45 20.99
CA ILE A 432 -23.90 11.90 19.80
C ILE A 432 -22.84 10.87 19.41
N LYS A 433 -22.92 10.38 18.19
CA LYS A 433 -21.95 9.41 17.67
C LYS A 433 -20.62 10.09 17.31
N LEU A 434 -19.49 9.55 17.81
CA LEU A 434 -18.13 9.99 17.50
C LEU A 434 -17.40 8.94 16.67
N SER A 435 -16.63 9.42 15.67
CA SER A 435 -15.69 8.57 14.95
C SER A 435 -14.39 8.40 15.73
N VAL A 436 -13.79 7.20 15.65
CA VAL A 436 -12.44 6.92 16.19
C VAL A 436 -11.39 7.91 15.71
N ARG A 437 -11.49 8.35 14.46
CA ARG A 437 -10.52 9.30 13.89
C ARG A 437 -10.53 10.65 14.59
N GLN A 438 -11.65 11.06 15.20
CA GLN A 438 -11.72 12.28 15.99
C GLN A 438 -10.90 12.21 17.28
N PHE A 439 -10.68 11.00 17.83
CA PHE A 439 -9.77 10.81 18.97
C PHE A 439 -8.29 11.03 18.66
N ARG A 440 -7.91 11.11 17.37
CA ARG A 440 -6.57 11.49 16.93
C ARG A 440 -6.38 13.02 16.83
N ASP A 441 -7.43 13.79 17.08
CA ASP A 441 -7.35 15.26 17.09
C ASP A 441 -7.04 15.75 18.51
N ASP A 442 -5.83 16.26 18.73
CA ASP A 442 -5.36 16.80 20.01
C ASP A 442 -6.25 17.93 20.55
N ASN A 443 -7.08 18.52 19.70
CA ASN A 443 -7.99 19.59 20.07
C ASN A 443 -9.36 19.11 20.55
N LEU A 444 -9.69 17.82 20.41
CA LEU A 444 -11.03 17.29 20.66
C LEU A 444 -11.57 17.72 22.04
N VAL A 445 -10.83 17.46 23.10
CA VAL A 445 -11.24 17.77 24.48
C VAL A 445 -11.48 19.27 24.66
N ARG A 446 -10.59 20.11 24.12
CA ARG A 446 -10.70 21.56 24.20
C ARG A 446 -11.90 22.11 23.42
N GLU A 447 -12.12 21.62 22.21
CA GLU A 447 -13.23 22.06 21.37
C GLU A 447 -14.59 21.62 21.97
N VAL A 448 -14.68 20.40 22.51
CA VAL A 448 -15.89 19.93 23.21
C VAL A 448 -16.18 20.84 24.42
N ALA A 449 -15.19 21.09 25.28
CA ALA A 449 -15.38 21.97 26.43
C ALA A 449 -15.80 23.39 26.02
N ARG A 450 -15.25 23.93 24.93
CA ARG A 450 -15.64 25.23 24.38
C ARG A 450 -17.09 25.22 23.89
N ILE A 451 -17.50 24.20 23.12
CA ILE A 451 -18.86 24.09 22.60
C ILE A 451 -19.88 24.00 23.74
N PHE A 452 -19.57 23.26 24.80
CA PHE A 452 -20.46 23.14 25.96
C PHE A 452 -20.61 24.48 26.69
N ALA A 453 -19.49 25.18 26.90
CA ALA A 453 -19.51 26.52 27.52
C ALA A 453 -20.30 27.54 26.68
N ASP A 454 -20.10 27.55 25.35
CA ASP A 454 -20.79 28.47 24.42
C ASP A 454 -22.34 28.22 24.40
N ASN A 455 -22.77 26.99 24.66
CA ASN A 455 -24.19 26.62 24.66
C ASN A 455 -24.81 26.47 26.06
N ASP A 456 -24.01 26.66 27.13
CA ASP A 456 -24.47 26.50 28.52
C ASP A 456 -25.02 25.07 28.82
N ILE A 457 -24.34 24.06 28.27
CA ILE A 457 -24.68 22.64 28.41
C ILE A 457 -23.89 22.04 29.58
N GLN A 458 -24.58 21.30 30.43
CA GLN A 458 -23.92 20.51 31.48
C GLN A 458 -23.35 19.25 30.86
N PRO A 459 -22.08 18.86 31.19
CA PRO A 459 -21.47 17.68 30.60
C PRO A 459 -22.33 16.40 30.71
N GLY A 460 -22.97 16.18 31.84
CA GLY A 460 -23.84 15.03 32.03
C GLY A 460 -25.18 15.06 31.22
N ASP A 461 -25.45 16.09 30.45
CA ASP A 461 -26.58 16.15 29.52
C ASP A 461 -26.22 15.61 28.13
N VAL A 462 -24.93 15.20 27.92
CA VAL A 462 -24.43 14.63 26.66
C VAL A 462 -23.79 13.30 26.91
N GLU A 463 -24.11 12.32 26.07
CA GLU A 463 -23.49 11.00 25.98
C GLU A 463 -22.80 10.87 24.61
N PHE A 464 -21.57 10.37 24.58
CA PHE A 464 -20.88 10.06 23.33
C PHE A 464 -20.96 8.57 23.01
N GLU A 465 -21.35 8.24 21.77
CA GLU A 465 -21.45 6.88 21.27
C GLU A 465 -20.24 6.51 20.42
N LEU A 466 -19.66 5.36 20.68
CA LEU A 466 -18.49 4.80 19.98
C LEU A 466 -18.79 3.39 19.51
N THR A 467 -18.47 3.08 18.27
CA THR A 467 -18.61 1.71 17.76
C THR A 467 -17.58 0.77 18.35
N GLU A 468 -17.90 -0.50 18.42
CA GLU A 468 -16.99 -1.55 18.90
C GLU A 468 -15.65 -1.61 18.12
N THR A 469 -15.70 -1.40 16.81
CA THR A 469 -14.51 -1.33 15.95
C THR A 469 -13.54 -0.21 16.33
N ALA A 470 -14.05 0.84 16.98
CA ALA A 470 -13.26 1.95 17.49
C ALA A 470 -12.12 1.52 18.42
N PHE A 471 -12.34 0.47 19.19
CA PHE A 471 -11.38 0.01 20.19
C PHE A 471 -10.35 -0.96 19.63
N ALA A 472 -10.64 -1.60 18.50
CA ALA A 472 -9.73 -2.55 17.86
C ALA A 472 -8.49 -1.87 17.26
N GLU A 473 -8.60 -0.61 16.82
CA GLU A 473 -7.51 0.10 16.16
C GLU A 473 -6.43 0.60 17.13
N ASN A 474 -6.80 1.27 18.24
CA ASN A 474 -5.85 1.77 19.24
C ASN A 474 -6.54 2.13 20.58
N ILE A 475 -6.69 1.14 21.44
CA ILE A 475 -7.36 1.31 22.74
C ILE A 475 -6.68 2.33 23.66
N GLU A 476 -5.35 2.44 23.60
CA GLU A 476 -4.60 3.34 24.49
C GLU A 476 -4.89 4.81 24.13
N LEU A 477 -4.87 5.15 22.85
CA LEU A 477 -5.19 6.49 22.36
C LEU A 477 -6.64 6.87 22.71
N VAL A 478 -7.60 5.96 22.45
CA VAL A 478 -9.03 6.18 22.77
C VAL A 478 -9.20 6.39 24.28
N SER A 479 -8.56 5.57 25.12
CA SER A 479 -8.61 5.70 26.57
C SER A 479 -8.03 7.03 27.06
N LEU A 480 -6.94 7.51 26.48
CA LEU A 480 -6.32 8.79 26.83
C LEU A 480 -7.25 9.99 26.59
N CYS A 481 -8.04 9.97 25.52
CA CYS A 481 -9.01 11.03 25.22
C CYS A 481 -10.32 10.87 25.99
N MET A 482 -10.79 9.62 26.22
CA MET A 482 -12.04 9.37 26.97
C MET A 482 -11.94 9.81 28.43
N ARG A 483 -10.81 9.56 29.10
CA ARG A 483 -10.64 9.86 30.52
C ARG A 483 -10.86 11.35 30.87
N PRO A 484 -10.22 12.32 30.19
CA PRO A 484 -10.49 13.74 30.45
C PRO A 484 -11.95 14.13 30.21
N LEU A 485 -12.59 13.62 29.15
CA LEU A 485 -14.00 13.88 28.86
C LEU A 485 -14.93 13.26 29.92
N SER A 486 -14.66 12.04 30.36
CA SER A 486 -15.40 11.39 31.44
C SER A 486 -15.19 12.09 32.77
N PHE A 487 -13.97 12.56 33.08
CA PHE A 487 -13.69 13.38 34.28
C PHE A 487 -14.43 14.72 34.23
N PHE A 488 -14.63 15.26 33.04
CA PHE A 488 -15.45 16.45 32.79
C PHE A 488 -16.95 16.17 33.00
N GLY A 489 -17.37 14.90 33.08
CA GLY A 489 -18.75 14.43 33.37
C GLY A 489 -19.53 13.98 32.15
N ILE A 490 -18.87 13.69 31.04
CA ILE A 490 -19.52 13.13 29.82
C ILE A 490 -19.57 11.61 29.94
N ASP A 491 -20.72 11.04 29.69
CA ASP A 491 -20.93 9.61 29.62
C ASP A 491 -20.58 9.03 28.25
N PHE A 492 -20.16 7.76 28.23
CA PHE A 492 -19.83 7.04 27.01
C PHE A 492 -20.66 5.77 26.85
N LEU A 493 -21.19 5.56 25.65
CA LEU A 493 -21.92 4.38 25.24
C LEU A 493 -21.13 3.60 24.19
N LEU A 494 -21.04 2.29 24.36
CA LEU A 494 -20.53 1.38 23.33
C LEU A 494 -21.68 0.98 22.39
N ASP A 495 -21.58 1.44 21.14
CA ASP A 495 -22.55 1.14 20.08
C ASP A 495 -22.24 -0.18 19.37
N SER A 496 -23.26 -0.84 18.84
CA SER A 496 -23.20 -2.11 18.10
C SER A 496 -22.59 -3.27 18.91
N PHE A 497 -22.88 -3.34 20.22
CA PHE A 497 -22.35 -4.36 21.12
C PHE A 497 -22.72 -5.77 20.66
N GLY A 498 -21.72 -6.62 20.47
CA GLY A 498 -21.83 -8.00 20.04
C GLY A 498 -21.69 -8.24 18.54
N ALA A 499 -21.64 -7.17 17.71
CA ALA A 499 -21.43 -7.29 16.26
C ALA A 499 -19.94 -7.38 15.86
N GLY A 500 -19.02 -7.08 16.79
CA GLY A 500 -17.58 -7.06 16.56
C GLY A 500 -16.79 -8.06 17.40
N ASN A 501 -15.46 -7.93 17.38
CA ASN A 501 -14.51 -8.80 18.10
C ASN A 501 -14.02 -8.22 19.44
N SER A 502 -14.79 -7.35 20.09
CA SER A 502 -14.33 -6.71 21.33
C SER A 502 -14.11 -7.70 22.46
N SER A 503 -12.95 -7.58 23.07
CA SER A 503 -12.65 -8.26 24.32
C SER A 503 -13.49 -7.64 25.46
N PHE A 504 -14.17 -8.45 26.26
CA PHE A 504 -14.86 -8.02 27.48
C PHE A 504 -13.94 -7.24 28.45
N LEU A 505 -12.63 -7.39 28.33
CA LEU A 505 -11.63 -6.62 29.05
C LEU A 505 -11.68 -5.12 28.71
N HIS A 506 -12.11 -4.74 27.50
CA HIS A 506 -12.23 -3.35 27.10
C HIS A 506 -13.39 -2.67 27.84
N LEU A 507 -14.55 -3.32 27.96
CA LEU A 507 -15.67 -2.83 28.73
C LEU A 507 -15.35 -2.57 30.21
N GLN A 508 -14.44 -3.35 30.77
CA GLN A 508 -13.99 -3.21 32.15
C GLN A 508 -13.00 -2.06 32.36
N ARG A 509 -12.15 -1.79 31.38
CA ARG A 509 -11.04 -0.83 31.49
C ARG A 509 -11.38 0.58 31.06
N LEU A 510 -12.36 0.73 30.18
CA LEU A 510 -12.78 2.02 29.63
C LEU A 510 -13.91 2.64 30.46
N PRO A 511 -14.00 3.98 30.49
CA PRO A 511 -15.07 4.70 31.21
C PRO A 511 -16.39 4.67 30.41
N ILE A 512 -16.87 3.48 30.07
CA ILE A 512 -18.13 3.24 29.38
C ILE A 512 -19.21 3.08 30.47
N SER A 513 -20.33 3.81 30.34
CA SER A 513 -21.48 3.74 31.23
C SER A 513 -22.59 2.82 30.73
N SER A 514 -22.73 2.72 29.39
CA SER A 514 -23.83 2.01 28.74
C SER A 514 -23.37 1.24 27.50
N VAL A 515 -24.12 0.21 27.12
CA VAL A 515 -23.92 -0.56 25.88
C VAL A 515 -25.21 -0.54 25.06
N LYS A 516 -25.08 -0.42 23.71
CA LYS A 516 -26.21 -0.47 22.78
C LYS A 516 -26.18 -1.77 21.99
N ILE A 517 -27.19 -2.61 22.14
CA ILE A 517 -27.36 -3.84 21.37
C ILE A 517 -27.87 -3.48 19.99
N ASP A 518 -27.19 -3.96 18.96
CA ASP A 518 -27.45 -3.66 17.56
C ASP A 518 -28.83 -4.19 17.08
N ALA A 519 -29.46 -3.43 16.19
CA ALA A 519 -30.77 -3.77 15.61
C ALA A 519 -30.80 -5.13 14.91
N SER A 520 -29.67 -5.61 14.37
CA SER A 520 -29.60 -6.91 13.68
C SER A 520 -29.97 -8.09 14.58
N PHE A 521 -29.64 -8.03 15.88
CA PHE A 521 -30.04 -9.05 16.85
C PHE A 521 -31.55 -8.99 17.21
N ILE A 522 -32.17 -7.84 17.01
CA ILE A 522 -33.55 -7.61 17.35
C ILE A 522 -34.50 -7.96 16.20
N ALA A 523 -34.07 -7.78 14.96
CA ALA A 523 -34.85 -8.05 13.76
C ALA A 523 -35.42 -9.50 13.71
N GLU A 524 -34.61 -10.49 14.09
CA GLU A 524 -34.98 -11.91 14.08
C GLU A 524 -35.48 -12.43 15.45
N LEU A 525 -35.65 -11.55 16.44
CA LEU A 525 -35.98 -11.94 17.82
C LEU A 525 -37.28 -12.74 17.93
N ASN A 526 -38.29 -12.45 17.10
CA ASN A 526 -39.54 -13.17 17.10
C ASN A 526 -39.49 -14.55 16.44
N ARG A 527 -38.45 -14.82 15.64
CA ARG A 527 -38.33 -16.05 14.83
C ARG A 527 -37.29 -17.01 15.39
N SER A 528 -36.29 -16.54 16.13
CA SER A 528 -35.12 -17.30 16.56
C SER A 528 -35.02 -17.41 18.09
N LEU A 529 -35.11 -18.63 18.62
CA LEU A 529 -34.81 -18.91 20.03
C LEU A 529 -33.34 -18.70 20.38
N THR A 530 -32.48 -18.86 19.41
CA THR A 530 -31.02 -18.64 19.58
C THR A 530 -30.72 -17.17 19.81
N ASP A 531 -31.34 -16.27 19.02
CA ASP A 531 -31.13 -14.84 19.14
C ASP A 531 -31.75 -14.30 20.45
N LYS A 532 -32.91 -14.82 20.88
CA LYS A 532 -33.43 -14.54 22.21
C LYS A 532 -32.45 -14.87 23.33
N ARG A 533 -31.84 -16.05 23.29
CA ARG A 533 -30.87 -16.47 24.29
C ARG A 533 -29.59 -15.61 24.25
N LEU A 534 -29.16 -15.23 23.05
CA LEU A 534 -28.00 -14.36 22.86
C LEU A 534 -28.25 -12.97 23.45
N VAL A 535 -29.33 -12.32 23.06
CA VAL A 535 -29.70 -10.99 23.59
C VAL A 535 -29.90 -11.02 25.12
N ALA A 536 -30.56 -12.04 25.67
CA ALA A 536 -30.67 -12.21 27.12
C ALA A 536 -29.32 -12.36 27.82
N ALA A 537 -28.37 -13.11 27.22
CA ALA A 537 -27.02 -13.24 27.73
C ALA A 537 -26.25 -11.91 27.68
N MET A 538 -26.41 -11.12 26.60
CA MET A 538 -25.80 -9.80 26.44
C MET A 538 -26.30 -8.81 27.50
N ILE A 539 -27.62 -8.75 27.76
CA ILE A 539 -28.20 -7.93 28.82
C ILE A 539 -27.65 -8.33 30.18
N THR A 540 -27.64 -9.63 30.50
CA THR A 540 -27.13 -10.14 31.77
C THR A 540 -25.65 -9.80 31.96
N LEU A 541 -24.84 -9.96 30.91
CA LEU A 541 -23.42 -9.65 30.94
C LEU A 541 -23.17 -8.16 31.20
N ALA A 542 -23.88 -7.28 30.50
CA ALA A 542 -23.74 -5.84 30.65
C ALA A 542 -24.09 -5.42 32.10
N HIS A 543 -25.19 -5.91 32.66
CA HIS A 543 -25.57 -5.63 34.04
C HIS A 543 -24.55 -6.17 35.06
N ASN A 544 -23.98 -7.37 34.86
CA ASN A 544 -22.92 -7.90 35.72
C ASN A 544 -21.64 -7.05 35.68
N LEU A 545 -21.43 -6.29 34.62
CA LEU A 545 -20.35 -5.31 34.50
C LEU A 545 -20.75 -3.92 35.00
N GLY A 546 -21.97 -3.75 35.55
CA GLY A 546 -22.50 -2.47 36.04
C GLY A 546 -22.79 -1.46 34.92
N LYS A 547 -23.16 -1.93 33.73
CA LYS A 547 -23.47 -1.09 32.56
C LYS A 547 -24.96 -1.07 32.28
N TRP A 548 -25.46 0.08 31.85
CA TRP A 548 -26.83 0.22 31.33
C TRP A 548 -26.94 -0.40 29.94
N VAL A 549 -28.13 -0.93 29.63
CA VAL A 549 -28.38 -1.56 28.32
C VAL A 549 -29.40 -0.73 27.55
N VAL A 550 -28.97 -0.29 26.36
CA VAL A 550 -29.84 0.30 25.34
C VAL A 550 -30.10 -0.75 24.28
N VAL A 551 -31.30 -0.91 23.81
CA VAL A 551 -31.63 -1.79 22.68
C VAL A 551 -32.18 -0.95 21.55
N GLU A 552 -31.56 -1.13 20.35
CA GLU A 552 -31.96 -0.47 19.11
C GLU A 552 -32.83 -1.39 18.24
N GLY A 553 -33.65 -0.80 17.37
CA GLY A 553 -34.43 -1.54 16.37
C GLY A 553 -35.67 -2.21 16.92
N VAL A 554 -36.27 -1.68 17.98
CA VAL A 554 -37.56 -2.17 18.48
C VAL A 554 -38.70 -1.71 17.54
N GLU A 555 -39.37 -2.67 16.90
CA GLU A 555 -40.39 -2.43 15.86
C GLU A 555 -41.77 -2.92 16.27
N SER A 556 -41.87 -3.81 17.28
CA SER A 556 -43.14 -4.40 17.69
C SER A 556 -43.34 -4.41 19.21
N ARG A 557 -44.62 -4.52 19.62
CA ARG A 557 -45.00 -4.66 21.03
C ARG A 557 -44.40 -5.94 21.64
N GLU A 558 -44.39 -7.03 20.88
CA GLU A 558 -43.88 -8.31 21.34
C GLU A 558 -42.37 -8.23 21.65
N GLN A 559 -41.61 -7.53 20.81
CA GLN A 559 -40.19 -7.26 21.07
C GLN A 559 -40.02 -6.43 22.34
N ARG A 560 -40.75 -5.34 22.48
CA ARG A 560 -40.73 -4.46 23.65
C ARG A 560 -41.02 -5.24 24.93
N ASP A 561 -42.15 -6.00 24.96
CA ASP A 561 -42.60 -6.73 26.14
C ASP A 561 -41.60 -7.80 26.56
N TRP A 562 -41.00 -8.49 25.57
CA TRP A 562 -39.95 -9.48 25.83
C TRP A 562 -38.68 -8.84 26.39
N LEU A 563 -38.17 -7.75 25.80
CA LEU A 563 -37.00 -7.02 26.26
C LEU A 563 -37.22 -6.46 27.69
N GLN A 564 -38.40 -5.95 27.97
CA GLN A 564 -38.78 -5.52 29.31
C GLN A 564 -38.73 -6.67 30.32
N SER A 565 -39.21 -7.85 29.95
CA SER A 565 -39.12 -9.05 30.79
C SER A 565 -37.70 -9.53 31.05
N MET A 566 -36.76 -9.20 30.17
CA MET A 566 -35.31 -9.50 30.30
C MET A 566 -34.58 -8.43 31.10
N GLY A 567 -35.25 -7.35 31.54
CA GLY A 567 -34.65 -6.30 32.34
C GLY A 567 -33.86 -5.26 31.54
N CYS A 568 -34.16 -5.07 30.25
CA CYS A 568 -33.56 -4.00 29.43
C CYS A 568 -33.90 -2.64 30.06
N ASP A 569 -32.93 -1.71 30.08
CA ASP A 569 -33.07 -0.40 30.72
C ASP A 569 -33.69 0.64 29.76
N LEU A 570 -33.15 0.77 28.55
CA LEU A 570 -33.55 1.76 27.56
C LEU A 570 -33.85 1.09 26.22
N MET A 571 -34.82 1.61 25.49
CA MET A 571 -35.18 1.13 24.15
C MET A 571 -35.33 2.26 23.16
N GLN A 572 -34.98 2.00 21.88
CA GLN A 572 -35.28 2.89 20.76
C GLN A 572 -35.70 2.08 19.53
N GLY A 573 -36.50 2.68 18.67
CA GLY A 573 -36.93 2.04 17.43
C GLY A 573 -38.21 2.63 16.90
N SER A 574 -38.63 2.19 15.70
CA SER A 574 -39.83 2.67 15.00
C SER A 574 -41.14 2.42 15.76
N PHE A 575 -41.14 1.44 16.69
CA PHE A 575 -42.26 1.22 17.60
C PHE A 575 -42.58 2.45 18.44
N PHE A 576 -41.58 3.20 18.89
CA PHE A 576 -41.78 4.42 19.67
C PHE A 576 -41.87 5.66 18.80
N SER A 577 -40.88 5.88 17.95
CA SER A 577 -40.84 6.94 16.95
C SER A 577 -39.68 6.72 15.99
N GLY A 578 -39.88 6.97 14.71
CA GLY A 578 -38.75 7.15 13.77
C GLY A 578 -37.98 8.46 14.01
N PRO A 579 -36.86 8.66 13.31
CA PRO A 579 -36.07 9.91 13.36
C PRO A 579 -36.93 11.12 12.98
N ARG A 580 -36.84 12.23 13.75
CA ARG A 580 -37.61 13.47 13.57
C ARG A 580 -36.66 14.67 13.47
N THR A 581 -37.05 15.66 12.65
CA THR A 581 -36.38 16.97 12.68
C THR A 581 -36.70 17.68 14.01
N LEU A 582 -35.91 18.70 14.38
CA LEU A 582 -36.16 19.50 15.59
C LEU A 582 -37.61 20.02 15.66
N VAL A 583 -38.13 20.53 14.56
CA VAL A 583 -39.48 21.07 14.48
C VAL A 583 -40.54 19.97 14.71
N GLN A 584 -40.38 18.83 14.05
CA GLN A 584 -41.27 17.68 14.24
C GLN A 584 -41.22 17.15 15.68
N LEU A 585 -40.03 17.15 16.29
CA LEU A 585 -39.87 16.72 17.69
C LEU A 585 -40.56 17.67 18.67
N GLN A 586 -40.46 18.99 18.47
CA GLN A 586 -41.12 19.99 19.28
C GLN A 586 -42.66 19.80 19.26
N HIS A 587 -43.26 19.64 18.08
CA HIS A 587 -44.68 19.36 17.94
C HIS A 587 -45.08 18.02 18.57
N TRP A 588 -44.23 16.99 18.44
CA TRP A 588 -44.51 15.68 19.04
C TRP A 588 -44.52 15.73 20.57
N VAL A 589 -43.60 16.47 21.20
CA VAL A 589 -43.57 16.70 22.64
C VAL A 589 -44.81 17.45 23.12
N GLU A 590 -45.23 18.49 22.40
CA GLU A 590 -46.47 19.23 22.69
C GLU A 590 -47.72 18.34 22.59
N GLY A 591 -47.75 17.45 21.59
CA GLY A 591 -48.78 16.44 21.41
C GLY A 591 -48.86 15.43 22.56
N ILE A 592 -47.72 14.96 23.06
CA ILE A 592 -47.65 14.06 24.23
C ILE A 592 -48.20 14.78 25.48
N LYS A 593 -47.81 16.03 25.73
CA LYS A 593 -48.27 16.82 26.87
C LYS A 593 -49.78 17.13 26.84
N SER A 594 -50.32 17.33 25.65
CA SER A 594 -51.76 17.59 25.45
C SER A 594 -52.63 16.32 25.41
N GLY A 595 -52.01 15.12 25.50
CA GLY A 595 -52.71 13.82 25.38
C GLY A 595 -53.15 13.46 23.96
N GLN A 596 -52.70 14.23 22.96
CA GLN A 596 -52.99 13.99 21.53
C GLN A 596 -52.01 13.02 20.85
N ALA A 597 -50.80 12.83 21.41
CA ALA A 597 -49.84 11.82 21.01
C ALA A 597 -49.57 10.89 22.19
N ILE A 598 -49.77 9.61 22.01
CA ILE A 598 -49.51 8.57 23.02
C ILE A 598 -48.24 7.85 22.58
N LEU A 599 -47.22 7.77 23.45
CA LEU A 599 -46.19 6.77 23.28
C LEU A 599 -46.88 5.40 23.32
N PRO A 600 -46.68 4.51 22.36
CA PRO A 600 -47.26 3.18 22.39
C PRO A 600 -46.84 2.51 23.70
N GLY A 601 -47.82 2.41 24.63
CA GLY A 601 -47.61 1.84 25.95
C GLY A 601 -47.41 0.32 25.94
#